data_65e6d4089b460acb0e51d707f53f5b9f
#
_entry.id   65e6d4089b460acb0e51d707f53f5b9f
#
_cell.length_a   1.000
_cell.length_b   1.000
_cell.length_c   1.000
_cell.angle_alpha   90.00
_cell.angle_beta   90.00
_cell.angle_gamma   90.00
#
_symmetry.space_group_name_H-M   'P 1'
#
loop_
_entity.id
_entity.type
_entity.pdbx_description
1 polymer ?
#
loop_
_entity_poly.entity_id
_entity_poly.type
_entity_poly.pdbx_seq_one_letter_code
_entity_poly.pdbx_strand_id
1 'polypeptide(L)'
;GDIMVEIKNYCKSIKSRPILNNVSYNFEYGKIYGIYGHNGSGKTMLLRAIAGLLVPDSGSVVIDGKVLHKDMSFPPSIGIVIENMNLLPQYNAFDNLKILGKIKKTATDEDIKTALERVGLKSDLKVKKFSLGMKQRLNIAQAVFEKQKIILLDEPTNALDNDGVQLIYKLLKEEKERGALVVITTHNKEDLEEVCDVVLEMTEGELHEK
;
A
#
# COMPACT_ATOMS: atom_id res chain seq x y z
N GLY A 1 -7.66 19.77 -2.72
CA GLY A 1 -6.73 19.13 -1.81
C GLY A 1 -5.29 19.30 -2.28
N ASP A 2 -4.36 19.23 -1.35
CA ASP A 2 -2.96 19.37 -1.67
C ASP A 2 -2.46 18.12 -2.40
N ILE A 3 -1.75 18.32 -3.51
CA ILE A 3 -1.10 17.24 -4.25
C ILE A 3 0.01 16.68 -3.38
N MET A 4 -0.02 15.37 -3.15
CA MET A 4 0.91 14.69 -2.27
C MET A 4 1.99 13.95 -3.02
N VAL A 5 1.59 13.20 -4.04
CA VAL A 5 2.49 12.39 -4.86
C VAL A 5 2.25 12.77 -6.31
N GLU A 6 3.30 13.25 -6.95
CA GLU A 6 3.28 13.57 -8.38
C GLU A 6 4.16 12.59 -9.13
N ILE A 7 3.57 11.85 -10.05
CA ILE A 7 4.31 11.00 -10.97
C ILE A 7 4.43 11.75 -12.29
N LYS A 8 5.65 11.95 -12.76
CA LYS A 8 5.94 12.77 -13.95
C LYS A 8 6.67 11.96 -15.00
N ASN A 9 5.98 11.64 -16.09
CA ASN A 9 6.55 10.98 -17.28
C ASN A 9 7.44 9.78 -16.91
N TYR A 10 6.96 8.95 -16.01
CA TYR A 10 7.73 7.84 -15.45
C TYR A 10 7.80 6.68 -16.43
N CYS A 11 9.02 6.31 -16.82
CA CYS A 11 9.29 5.17 -17.67
C CYS A 11 10.22 4.20 -16.98
N LYS A 12 9.94 2.92 -17.10
CA LYS A 12 10.78 1.84 -16.59
C LYS A 12 10.71 0.63 -17.49
N SER A 13 11.88 0.12 -17.88
CA SER A 13 12.02 -1.15 -18.59
C SER A 13 12.88 -2.11 -17.75
N ILE A 14 12.56 -3.39 -17.80
CA ILE A 14 13.33 -4.45 -17.15
C ILE A 14 13.71 -5.44 -18.24
N LYS A 15 15.02 -5.69 -18.43
CA LYS A 15 15.56 -6.55 -19.49
C LYS A 15 14.99 -6.18 -20.86
N SER A 16 15.03 -4.90 -21.20
CA SER A 16 14.54 -4.32 -22.46
C SER A 16 13.02 -4.42 -22.66
N ARG A 17 12.28 -4.86 -21.65
CA ARG A 17 10.82 -4.94 -21.71
C ARG A 17 10.20 -3.74 -20.98
N PRO A 18 9.38 -2.92 -21.66
CA PRO A 18 8.68 -1.82 -21.01
C PRO A 18 7.72 -2.33 -19.95
N ILE A 19 7.85 -1.82 -18.72
CA ILE A 19 6.99 -2.18 -17.58
C ILE A 19 6.06 -1.03 -17.22
N LEU A 20 6.60 0.20 -17.16
CA LEU A 20 5.84 1.42 -16.98
C LEU A 20 6.17 2.34 -18.14
N ASN A 21 5.13 2.85 -18.82
CA ASN A 21 5.27 3.60 -20.04
C ASN A 21 4.65 4.98 -19.89
N ASN A 22 5.51 5.99 -19.68
CA ASN A 22 5.15 7.40 -19.60
C ASN A 22 3.98 7.67 -18.65
N VAL A 23 4.06 7.16 -17.43
CA VAL A 23 3.01 7.35 -16.45
C VAL A 23 3.10 8.74 -15.83
N SER A 24 1.99 9.49 -15.89
CA SER A 24 1.86 10.79 -15.23
C SER A 24 0.53 10.84 -14.48
N TYR A 25 0.58 11.13 -13.19
CA TYR A 25 -0.61 11.27 -12.37
C TYR A 25 -0.28 11.99 -11.06
N ASN A 26 -1.25 12.73 -10.54
CA ASN A 26 -1.14 13.44 -9.27
C ASN A 26 -2.12 12.87 -8.26
N PHE A 27 -1.61 12.37 -7.13
CA PHE A 27 -2.41 11.87 -6.04
C PHE A 27 -2.56 12.91 -4.94
N GLU A 28 -3.73 12.97 -4.33
CA GLU A 28 -4.06 13.90 -3.25
C GLU A 28 -4.24 13.17 -1.91
N TYR A 29 -3.92 13.86 -0.82
CA TYR A 29 -4.26 13.37 0.52
C TYR A 29 -5.77 13.24 0.72
N GLY A 30 -6.17 12.34 1.63
CA GLY A 30 -7.56 12.20 2.04
C GLY A 30 -8.45 11.55 0.99
N LYS A 31 -7.87 10.76 0.11
CA LYS A 31 -8.59 10.00 -0.92
C LYS A 31 -8.11 8.57 -1.02
N ILE A 32 -9.01 7.69 -1.45
CA ILE A 32 -8.70 6.31 -1.78
C ILE A 32 -8.74 6.16 -3.31
N TYR A 33 -7.59 5.78 -3.87
CA TYR A 33 -7.42 5.50 -5.29
C TYR A 33 -7.37 4.00 -5.52
N GLY A 34 -8.16 3.51 -6.45
CA GLY A 34 -8.13 2.11 -6.85
C GLY A 34 -7.53 1.96 -8.25
N ILE A 35 -6.48 1.17 -8.37
CA ILE A 35 -5.86 0.86 -9.65
C ILE A 35 -6.31 -0.52 -10.10
N TYR A 36 -7.12 -0.56 -11.14
CA TYR A 36 -7.65 -1.78 -11.72
C TYR A 36 -6.83 -2.21 -12.92
N GLY A 37 -6.68 -3.50 -13.09
CA GLY A 37 -6.00 -4.07 -14.25
C GLY A 37 -5.76 -5.57 -14.04
N HIS A 38 -5.51 -6.27 -15.13
CA HIS A 38 -5.17 -7.69 -15.06
C HIS A 38 -3.73 -7.88 -14.53
N ASN A 39 -3.40 -9.10 -14.14
CA ASN A 39 -2.05 -9.45 -13.72
C ASN A 39 -1.06 -9.20 -14.85
N GLY A 40 0.07 -8.57 -14.52
CA GLY A 40 1.08 -8.20 -15.50
C GLY A 40 0.85 -6.86 -16.20
N SER A 41 -0.20 -6.10 -15.82
CA SER A 41 -0.47 -4.78 -16.41
C SER A 41 0.45 -3.66 -15.91
N GLY A 42 1.19 -3.88 -14.82
CA GLY A 42 2.06 -2.89 -14.20
C GLY A 42 1.58 -2.31 -12.88
N LYS A 43 0.44 -2.75 -12.35
CA LYS A 43 -0.14 -2.23 -11.09
C LYS A 43 0.86 -2.29 -9.92
N THR A 44 1.42 -3.46 -9.68
CA THR A 44 2.38 -3.69 -8.59
C THR A 44 3.64 -2.84 -8.79
N MET A 45 4.11 -2.72 -10.01
CA MET A 45 5.29 -1.91 -10.34
C MET A 45 5.05 -0.43 -10.08
N LEU A 46 3.82 0.05 -10.31
CA LEU A 46 3.48 1.43 -9.99
C LEU A 46 3.55 1.69 -8.49
N LEU A 47 3.05 0.77 -7.65
CA LEU A 47 3.20 0.89 -6.20
C LEU A 47 4.67 0.87 -5.80
N ARG A 48 5.50 0.03 -6.39
CA ARG A 48 6.94 0.01 -6.14
C ARG A 48 7.61 1.32 -6.52
N ALA A 49 7.20 1.95 -7.61
CA ALA A 49 7.71 3.25 -8.04
C ALA A 49 7.41 4.33 -6.99
N ILE A 50 6.17 4.41 -6.51
CA ILE A 50 5.77 5.37 -5.48
C ILE A 50 6.52 5.13 -4.16
N ALA A 51 6.76 3.87 -3.82
CA ALA A 51 7.46 3.48 -2.59
C ALA A 51 8.98 3.71 -2.63
N GLY A 52 9.53 4.06 -3.78
CA GLY A 52 10.99 4.21 -3.95
C GLY A 52 11.73 2.89 -4.14
N LEU A 53 11.02 1.78 -4.34
CA LEU A 53 11.60 0.45 -4.55
C LEU A 53 11.99 0.20 -6.00
N LEU A 54 11.73 1.15 -6.86
CA LEU A 54 12.04 1.08 -8.30
C LEU A 54 12.65 2.41 -8.72
N VAL A 55 13.78 2.35 -9.43
CA VAL A 55 14.44 3.54 -9.95
C VAL A 55 13.99 3.75 -11.41
N PRO A 56 13.47 4.93 -11.78
CA PRO A 56 13.01 5.16 -13.15
C PRO A 56 14.16 5.22 -14.15
N ASP A 57 13.90 4.82 -15.39
CA ASP A 57 14.82 5.06 -16.50
C ASP A 57 14.72 6.52 -16.95
N SER A 58 13.52 7.09 -16.88
CA SER A 58 13.27 8.52 -17.10
C SER A 58 12.02 8.94 -16.31
N GLY A 59 11.84 10.24 -16.14
CA GLY A 59 10.75 10.76 -15.33
C GLY A 59 11.07 10.71 -13.85
N SER A 60 10.07 10.97 -13.00
CA SER A 60 10.29 11.08 -11.55
C SER A 60 9.00 10.86 -10.75
N VAL A 61 9.20 10.57 -9.46
CA VAL A 61 8.15 10.63 -8.44
C VAL A 61 8.55 11.72 -7.46
N VAL A 62 7.63 12.66 -7.22
CA VAL A 62 7.83 13.76 -6.28
C VAL A 62 6.82 13.62 -5.15
N ILE A 63 7.30 13.58 -3.91
CA ILE A 63 6.47 13.44 -2.71
C ILE A 63 6.70 14.66 -1.82
N ASP A 64 5.65 15.42 -1.58
CA ASP A 64 5.72 16.67 -0.79
C ASP A 64 6.83 17.60 -1.27
N GLY A 65 7.01 17.71 -2.59
CA GLY A 65 8.03 18.56 -3.20
C GLY A 65 9.43 17.97 -3.26
N LYS A 66 9.63 16.76 -2.75
CA LYS A 66 10.95 16.08 -2.76
C LYS A 66 10.97 14.94 -3.77
N VAL A 67 12.02 14.90 -4.57
CA VAL A 67 12.16 13.93 -5.66
C VAL A 67 12.80 12.65 -5.13
N LEU A 68 12.12 11.51 -5.33
CA LEU A 68 12.68 10.20 -4.99
C LEU A 68 13.95 9.93 -5.79
N HIS A 69 14.93 9.33 -5.15
CA HIS A 69 16.26 8.99 -5.69
C HIS A 69 17.15 10.19 -5.98
N LYS A 70 16.71 11.41 -5.63
CA LYS A 70 17.48 12.63 -5.73
C LYS A 70 17.58 13.33 -4.37
N ASP A 71 16.43 13.72 -3.80
CA ASP A 71 16.36 14.39 -2.50
C ASP A 71 16.22 13.40 -1.34
N MET A 72 15.68 12.22 -1.61
CA MET A 72 15.49 11.16 -0.64
C MET A 72 15.44 9.80 -1.35
N SER A 73 15.76 8.72 -0.63
CA SER A 73 15.71 7.36 -1.19
C SER A 73 14.31 6.74 -1.08
N PHE A 74 13.60 7.02 0.02
CA PHE A 74 12.28 6.45 0.30
C PHE A 74 11.37 7.51 0.90
N PRO A 75 10.04 7.39 0.72
CA PRO A 75 9.08 8.25 1.42
C PRO A 75 9.22 8.11 2.93
N PRO A 76 9.20 9.20 3.70
CA PRO A 76 9.45 9.13 5.16
C PRO A 76 8.31 8.52 5.96
N SER A 77 7.07 8.54 5.47
CA SER A 77 5.90 8.03 6.18
C SER A 77 5.04 7.20 5.24
N ILE A 78 5.42 5.93 5.07
CA ILE A 78 4.77 5.03 4.14
C ILE A 78 4.48 3.68 4.79
N GLY A 79 3.27 3.17 4.54
CA GLY A 79 2.88 1.80 4.79
C GLY A 79 2.70 1.11 3.45
N ILE A 80 3.31 -0.05 3.28
CA ILE A 80 3.28 -0.76 2.01
C ILE A 80 3.08 -2.24 2.22
N VAL A 81 2.19 -2.82 1.42
CA VAL A 81 2.00 -4.26 1.30
C VAL A 81 2.05 -4.62 -0.18
N ILE A 82 3.18 -5.12 -0.62
CA ILE A 82 3.42 -5.57 -2.00
C ILE A 82 3.93 -7.00 -1.95
N GLU A 83 3.20 -7.93 -2.56
CA GLU A 83 3.58 -9.34 -2.67
C GLU A 83 4.08 -9.94 -1.34
N ASN A 84 5.01 -10.86 -1.35
CA ASN A 84 5.47 -11.57 -0.15
C ASN A 84 6.21 -10.67 0.84
N MET A 85 5.48 -10.05 1.75
CA MET A 85 6.07 -9.28 2.84
C MET A 85 6.76 -10.23 3.82
N ASN A 86 7.94 -9.83 4.28
CA ASN A 86 8.76 -10.62 5.19
C ASN A 86 8.27 -10.46 6.64
N LEU A 87 7.25 -11.21 7.00
CA LEU A 87 6.84 -11.35 8.40
C LEU A 87 7.83 -12.29 9.11
N LEU A 88 8.04 -12.05 10.40
CA LEU A 88 8.94 -12.86 11.21
C LEU A 88 8.18 -14.10 11.72
N PRO A 89 8.47 -15.29 11.18
CA PRO A 89 7.65 -16.47 11.45
C PRO A 89 7.74 -17.00 12.88
N GLN A 90 8.82 -16.70 13.60
CA GLN A 90 9.05 -17.15 14.98
C GLN A 90 8.34 -16.29 16.02
N TYR A 91 7.76 -15.17 15.62
CA TYR A 91 7.05 -14.25 16.52
C TYR A 91 5.56 -14.23 16.25
N ASN A 92 4.77 -13.82 17.24
CA ASN A 92 3.34 -13.57 17.06
C ASN A 92 3.10 -12.21 16.38
N ALA A 93 1.83 -11.85 16.15
CA ALA A 93 1.48 -10.60 15.46
C ALA A 93 1.95 -9.36 16.23
N PHE A 94 1.72 -9.30 17.53
CA PHE A 94 2.13 -8.17 18.36
C PHE A 94 3.64 -7.94 18.29
N ASP A 95 4.43 -8.99 18.49
CA ASP A 95 5.89 -8.90 18.48
C ASP A 95 6.45 -8.53 17.11
N ASN A 96 5.82 -8.99 16.02
CA ASN A 96 6.16 -8.54 14.67
C ASN A 96 6.07 -7.02 14.57
N LEU A 97 4.94 -6.43 14.97
CA LEU A 97 4.74 -4.98 14.91
C LEU A 97 5.63 -4.23 15.90
N LYS A 98 5.86 -4.81 17.09
CA LYS A 98 6.74 -4.22 18.09
C LYS A 98 8.18 -4.08 17.57
N ILE A 99 8.70 -5.11 16.92
CA ILE A 99 10.04 -5.09 16.33
C ILE A 99 10.13 -4.06 15.20
N LEU A 100 9.14 -4.01 14.30
CA LEU A 100 9.09 -3.02 13.23
C LEU A 100 8.98 -1.60 13.79
N GLY A 101 8.18 -1.39 14.82
CA GLY A 101 7.99 -0.08 15.44
C GLY A 101 9.23 0.49 16.10
N LYS A 102 10.24 -0.32 16.39
CA LYS A 102 11.50 0.14 16.98
C LYS A 102 12.32 1.04 16.06
N ILE A 103 12.12 0.92 14.76
CA ILE A 103 12.88 1.68 13.77
C ILE A 103 12.54 3.17 13.86
N LYS A 104 11.25 3.52 13.85
CA LYS A 104 10.78 4.92 13.90
C LYS A 104 10.45 5.39 15.32
N LYS A 105 10.13 4.48 16.22
CA LYS A 105 9.74 4.75 17.61
C LYS A 105 8.54 5.69 17.74
N THR A 106 7.62 5.64 16.76
CA THR A 106 6.43 6.51 16.73
C THR A 106 5.16 5.80 17.22
N ALA A 107 5.16 4.47 17.26
CA ALA A 107 4.01 3.70 17.68
C ALA A 107 4.17 3.21 19.12
N THR A 108 3.07 3.29 19.88
CA THR A 108 2.98 2.75 21.25
C THR A 108 2.45 1.32 21.21
N ASP A 109 2.51 0.61 22.33
CA ASP A 109 1.88 -0.72 22.46
C ASP A 109 0.38 -0.65 22.19
N GLU A 110 -0.26 0.44 22.60
CA GLU A 110 -1.69 0.65 22.34
C GLU A 110 -1.97 0.82 20.85
N ASP A 111 -1.11 1.53 20.11
CA ASP A 111 -1.22 1.65 18.65
C ASP A 111 -1.15 0.28 17.97
N ILE A 112 -0.26 -0.59 18.44
CA ILE A 112 -0.13 -1.95 17.92
C ILE A 112 -1.41 -2.75 18.19
N LYS A 113 -1.91 -2.73 19.42
CA LYS A 113 -3.14 -3.43 19.80
C LYS A 113 -4.34 -2.95 18.99
N THR A 114 -4.47 -1.64 18.82
CA THR A 114 -5.53 -1.03 18.04
C THR A 114 -5.48 -1.49 16.58
N ALA A 115 -4.30 -1.49 15.97
CA ALA A 115 -4.15 -1.94 14.58
C ALA A 115 -4.54 -3.41 14.40
N LEU A 116 -4.12 -4.28 15.34
CA LEU A 116 -4.48 -5.69 15.30
C LEU A 116 -5.98 -5.91 15.49
N GLU A 117 -6.62 -5.15 16.36
CA GLU A 117 -8.07 -5.20 16.57
C GLU A 117 -8.82 -4.78 15.31
N ARG A 118 -8.40 -3.69 14.66
CA ARG A 118 -9.01 -3.17 13.43
C ARG A 118 -9.01 -4.17 12.28
N VAL A 119 -7.99 -5.01 12.19
CA VAL A 119 -7.92 -6.08 11.18
C VAL A 119 -8.53 -7.39 11.67
N GLY A 120 -9.04 -7.45 12.90
CA GLY A 120 -9.67 -8.64 13.47
C GLY A 120 -8.69 -9.76 13.77
N LEU A 121 -7.45 -9.46 14.06
CA LEU A 121 -6.42 -10.46 14.35
C LEU A 121 -6.21 -10.58 15.86
N LYS A 122 -6.86 -11.59 16.47
CA LYS A 122 -6.87 -11.81 17.93
C LYS A 122 -6.06 -13.03 18.37
N SER A 123 -5.20 -13.56 17.51
CA SER A 123 -4.46 -14.79 17.78
C SER A 123 -3.11 -14.52 18.42
N ASP A 124 -2.74 -15.33 19.42
CA ASP A 124 -1.40 -15.34 20.03
C ASP A 124 -0.46 -16.32 19.33
N LEU A 125 -0.92 -16.99 18.29
CA LEU A 125 -0.11 -17.92 17.52
C LEU A 125 1.09 -17.22 16.89
N LYS A 126 2.18 -17.96 16.71
CA LYS A 126 3.32 -17.49 15.92
C LYS A 126 2.91 -17.44 14.45
N VAL A 127 3.47 -16.48 13.71
CA VAL A 127 3.15 -16.26 12.29
C VAL A 127 3.38 -17.51 11.44
N LYS A 128 4.33 -18.36 11.80
CA LYS A 128 4.57 -19.64 11.09
C LYS A 128 3.33 -20.54 11.06
N LYS A 129 2.39 -20.32 11.97
CA LYS A 129 1.13 -21.09 12.06
C LYS A 129 -0.07 -20.37 11.44
N PHE A 130 0.16 -19.18 10.89
CA PHE A 130 -0.91 -18.37 10.33
C PHE A 130 -1.41 -18.93 9.00
N SER A 131 -2.73 -18.80 8.77
CA SER A 131 -3.33 -18.96 7.44
C SER A 131 -2.90 -17.79 6.55
N LEU A 132 -3.12 -17.89 5.25
CA LEU A 132 -2.88 -16.78 4.31
C LEU A 132 -3.69 -15.55 4.69
N GLY A 133 -4.95 -15.72 5.09
CA GLY A 133 -5.80 -14.62 5.52
C GLY A 133 -5.27 -13.92 6.78
N MET A 134 -4.77 -14.68 7.74
CA MET A 134 -4.16 -14.11 8.94
C MET A 134 -2.89 -13.31 8.61
N LYS A 135 -2.05 -13.84 7.72
CA LYS A 135 -0.86 -13.11 7.26
C LYS A 135 -1.24 -11.81 6.55
N GLN A 136 -2.27 -11.86 5.72
CA GLN A 136 -2.76 -10.67 5.02
C GLN A 136 -3.25 -9.61 6.01
N ARG A 137 -4.00 -9.99 7.03
CA ARG A 137 -4.46 -9.09 8.07
C ARG A 137 -3.29 -8.44 8.80
N LEU A 138 -2.26 -9.19 9.14
CA LEU A 138 -1.06 -8.66 9.80
C LEU A 138 -0.30 -7.69 8.88
N ASN A 139 -0.18 -8.00 7.61
CA ASN A 139 0.43 -7.11 6.62
C ASN A 139 -0.29 -5.77 6.54
N ILE A 140 -1.61 -5.78 6.54
CA ILE A 140 -2.40 -4.53 6.51
C ILE A 140 -2.23 -3.76 7.82
N ALA A 141 -2.24 -4.43 8.98
CA ALA A 141 -1.98 -3.78 10.26
C ALA A 141 -0.61 -3.09 10.28
N GLN A 142 0.40 -3.73 9.72
CA GLN A 142 1.75 -3.16 9.58
C GLN A 142 1.74 -1.86 8.78
N ALA A 143 0.92 -1.76 7.76
CA ALA A 143 0.87 -0.58 6.89
C ALA A 143 0.20 0.63 7.55
N VAL A 144 -0.52 0.46 8.66
CA VAL A 144 -1.32 1.53 9.27
C VAL A 144 -1.01 1.80 10.74
N PHE A 145 -0.30 0.92 11.45
CA PHE A 145 -0.14 1.01 12.92
C PHE A 145 0.67 2.24 13.37
N GLU A 146 1.49 2.80 12.51
CA GLU A 146 2.28 4.00 12.78
C GLU A 146 1.62 5.28 12.25
N LYS A 147 0.36 5.22 11.88
CA LYS A 147 -0.39 6.34 11.29
C LYS A 147 0.30 6.90 10.05
N GLN A 148 0.76 6.02 9.20
CA GLN A 148 1.47 6.36 7.97
C GLN A 148 0.64 7.30 7.09
N LYS A 149 1.30 8.24 6.44
CA LYS A 149 0.64 9.24 5.59
C LYS A 149 0.29 8.71 4.21
N ILE A 150 1.08 7.77 3.71
CA ILE A 150 0.88 7.10 2.42
C ILE A 150 0.72 5.62 2.69
N ILE A 151 -0.36 5.04 2.20
CA ILE A 151 -0.68 3.62 2.38
C ILE A 151 -0.87 2.99 1.01
N LEU A 152 0.01 2.06 0.65
CA LEU A 152 0.01 1.37 -0.64
C LEU A 152 -0.25 -0.11 -0.42
N LEU A 153 -1.36 -0.62 -0.93
CA LEU A 153 -1.77 -2.01 -0.70
C LEU A 153 -2.02 -2.72 -2.03
N ASP A 154 -1.26 -3.78 -2.27
CA ASP A 154 -1.42 -4.62 -3.45
C ASP A 154 -2.42 -5.73 -3.16
N GLU A 155 -3.58 -5.69 -3.83
CA GLU A 155 -4.65 -6.68 -3.69
C GLU A 155 -5.04 -6.94 -2.22
N PRO A 156 -5.46 -5.90 -1.45
CA PRO A 156 -5.61 -6.02 0.00
C PRO A 156 -6.70 -7.00 0.47
N THR A 157 -7.70 -7.29 -0.37
CA THR A 157 -8.80 -8.20 0.01
C THR A 157 -8.54 -9.65 -0.37
N ASN A 158 -7.43 -9.95 -1.03
CA ASN A 158 -7.07 -11.33 -1.37
C ASN A 158 -6.91 -12.18 -0.10
N ALA A 159 -7.33 -13.44 -0.17
CA ALA A 159 -7.27 -14.43 0.89
C ALA A 159 -8.14 -14.10 2.11
N LEU A 160 -8.99 -13.09 2.05
CA LEU A 160 -9.90 -12.72 3.14
C LEU A 160 -11.30 -13.29 2.88
N ASP A 161 -11.96 -13.72 3.97
CA ASP A 161 -13.38 -14.04 3.94
C ASP A 161 -14.19 -12.73 3.92
N ASN A 162 -15.51 -12.84 3.80
CA ASN A 162 -16.39 -11.68 3.68
C ASN A 162 -16.28 -10.74 4.89
N ASP A 163 -16.22 -11.28 6.11
CA ASP A 163 -16.07 -10.46 7.32
C ASP A 163 -14.74 -9.72 7.33
N GLY A 164 -13.66 -10.38 6.90
CA GLY A 164 -12.35 -9.77 6.77
C GLY A 164 -12.34 -8.65 5.75
N VAL A 165 -12.99 -8.84 4.59
CA VAL A 165 -13.12 -7.82 3.56
C VAL A 165 -13.81 -6.57 4.13
N GLN A 166 -14.91 -6.73 4.87
CA GLN A 166 -15.65 -5.60 5.46
C GLN A 166 -14.81 -4.85 6.49
N LEU A 167 -14.03 -5.54 7.30
CA LEU A 167 -13.10 -4.89 8.24
C LEU A 167 -12.06 -4.05 7.51
N ILE A 168 -11.52 -4.55 6.40
CA ILE A 168 -10.52 -3.81 5.63
C ILE A 168 -11.15 -2.59 4.95
N TYR A 169 -12.34 -2.71 4.38
CA TYR A 169 -13.05 -1.56 3.81
C TYR A 169 -13.26 -0.46 4.86
N LYS A 170 -13.68 -0.82 6.06
CA LYS A 170 -13.84 0.13 7.16
C LYS A 170 -12.51 0.80 7.52
N LEU A 171 -11.44 0.01 7.63
CA LEU A 171 -10.10 0.50 7.94
C LEU A 171 -9.62 1.51 6.89
N LEU A 172 -9.78 1.21 5.61
CA LEU A 172 -9.36 2.11 4.52
C LEU A 172 -10.12 3.44 4.58
N LYS A 173 -11.41 3.40 4.84
CA LYS A 173 -12.24 4.62 5.00
C LYS A 173 -11.79 5.46 6.19
N GLU A 174 -11.44 4.83 7.30
CA GLU A 174 -10.92 5.52 8.48
C GLU A 174 -9.56 6.17 8.19
N GLU A 175 -8.69 5.50 7.46
CA GLU A 175 -7.38 6.06 7.11
C GLU A 175 -7.52 7.25 6.16
N LYS A 176 -8.42 7.18 5.20
CA LYS A 176 -8.77 8.31 4.35
C LYS A 176 -9.28 9.50 5.18
N GLU A 177 -10.20 9.26 6.12
CA GLU A 177 -10.77 10.31 6.98
C GLU A 177 -9.71 10.96 7.87
N ARG A 178 -8.72 10.20 8.28
CA ARG A 178 -7.55 10.69 9.02
C ARG A 178 -6.66 11.62 8.16
N GLY A 179 -6.85 11.61 6.87
CA GLY A 179 -6.09 12.43 5.93
C GLY A 179 -5.00 11.69 5.16
N ALA A 180 -4.90 10.37 5.29
CA ALA A 180 -3.92 9.61 4.55
C ALA A 180 -4.26 9.53 3.05
N LEU A 181 -3.23 9.38 2.24
CA LEU A 181 -3.36 8.96 0.85
C LEU A 181 -3.38 7.43 0.84
N VAL A 182 -4.43 6.84 0.29
CA VAL A 182 -4.56 5.39 0.17
C VAL A 182 -4.60 5.02 -1.31
N VAL A 183 -3.70 4.14 -1.74
CA VAL A 183 -3.69 3.60 -3.10
C VAL A 183 -3.76 2.07 -2.99
N ILE A 184 -4.78 1.48 -3.57
CA ILE A 184 -4.90 0.02 -3.63
C ILE A 184 -4.85 -0.43 -5.08
N THR A 185 -4.29 -1.60 -5.32
CA THR A 185 -4.47 -2.29 -6.59
C THR A 185 -5.47 -3.40 -6.39
N THR A 186 -6.24 -3.70 -7.42
CA THR A 186 -7.21 -4.78 -7.36
C THR A 186 -7.60 -5.24 -8.76
N HIS A 187 -8.00 -6.51 -8.87
CA HIS A 187 -8.71 -7.05 -10.02
C HIS A 187 -10.18 -7.29 -9.71
N ASN A 188 -10.62 -6.91 -8.51
CA ASN A 188 -11.99 -7.09 -8.03
C ASN A 188 -12.76 -5.78 -8.11
N LYS A 189 -13.78 -5.74 -8.96
CA LYS A 189 -14.60 -4.54 -9.16
C LYS A 189 -15.35 -4.11 -7.89
N GLU A 190 -15.69 -5.04 -7.02
CA GLU A 190 -16.36 -4.74 -5.76
C GLU A 190 -15.49 -3.83 -4.87
N ASP A 191 -14.18 -4.06 -4.81
CA ASP A 191 -13.27 -3.18 -4.06
C ASP A 191 -13.35 -1.75 -4.58
N LEU A 192 -13.42 -1.57 -5.89
CA LEU A 192 -13.51 -0.26 -6.51
C LEU A 192 -14.82 0.46 -6.16
N GLU A 193 -15.93 -0.25 -6.24
CA GLU A 193 -17.26 0.30 -5.99
C GLU A 193 -17.47 0.65 -4.50
N GLU A 194 -16.96 -0.19 -3.60
CA GLU A 194 -17.23 -0.04 -2.17
C GLU A 194 -16.34 1.00 -1.47
N VAL A 195 -15.10 1.17 -1.87
CA VAL A 195 -14.18 2.02 -1.12
C VAL A 195 -13.47 3.11 -1.91
N CYS A 196 -13.32 2.98 -3.23
CA CYS A 196 -12.49 3.91 -3.99
C CYS A 196 -13.22 5.20 -4.33
N ASP A 197 -12.54 6.34 -4.09
CA ASP A 197 -13.02 7.66 -4.52
C ASP A 197 -12.70 7.89 -5.99
N VAL A 198 -11.56 7.37 -6.45
CA VAL A 198 -11.08 7.52 -7.82
C VAL A 198 -10.65 6.16 -8.33
N VAL A 199 -11.07 5.82 -9.53
CA VAL A 199 -10.71 4.56 -10.20
C VAL A 199 -9.78 4.86 -11.37
N LEU A 200 -8.63 4.22 -11.35
CA LEU A 200 -7.62 4.27 -12.41
C LEU A 200 -7.50 2.90 -13.04
N GLU A 201 -7.19 2.86 -14.32
CA GLU A 201 -6.96 1.61 -15.03
C GLU A 201 -5.52 1.52 -15.51
N MET A 202 -4.88 0.40 -15.24
CA MET A 202 -3.55 0.10 -15.74
C MET A 202 -3.64 -0.92 -16.86
N THR A 203 -3.11 -0.53 -18.03
CA THR A 203 -3.09 -1.39 -19.21
C THR A 203 -1.72 -1.30 -19.87
N GLU A 204 -1.00 -2.42 -19.93
CA GLU A 204 0.31 -2.51 -20.57
C GLU A 204 1.28 -1.39 -20.15
N GLY A 205 1.35 -1.12 -18.86
CA GLY A 205 2.23 -0.10 -18.30
C GLY A 205 1.75 1.33 -18.43
N GLU A 206 0.56 1.57 -18.96
CA GLU A 206 -0.05 2.89 -19.09
C GLU A 206 -1.18 3.07 -18.08
N LEU A 207 -1.26 4.24 -17.48
CA LEU A 207 -2.27 4.58 -16.46
C LEU A 207 -3.31 5.54 -17.05
N HIS A 208 -4.58 5.18 -16.93
CA HIS A 208 -5.69 5.98 -17.39
C HIS A 208 -6.74 6.18 -16.30
N GLU A 209 -7.28 7.36 -16.16
CA GLU A 209 -8.39 7.63 -15.26
C GLU A 209 -9.70 7.14 -15.89
N LYS A 210 -10.51 6.44 -15.10
CA LYS A 210 -11.79 5.88 -15.55
C LYS A 210 -12.96 6.79 -15.23
#